data_2a66e363390908f27766b31d77072da8
#
_entry.id   2a66e363390908f27766b31d77072da8
#
_cell.length_a   1.000
_cell.length_b   1.000
_cell.length_c   1.000
_cell.angle_alpha   90.00
_cell.angle_beta   90.00
_cell.angle_gamma   90.00
#
_symmetry.space_group_name_H-M   'P 1'
#
loop_
_entity.id
_entity.type
_entity.pdbx_description
1 polymer ?
#
loop_
_entity_poly.entity_id
_entity_poly.type
_entity_poly.pdbx_seq_one_letter_code
_entity_poly.pdbx_strand_id
1 'polypeptide(L)'
;GRVVVYLLGNWPPPFAITLVLDRLSAMMLVLTSVLAIPSLVFSMGRWNKAGPNFHTLFLLLLMGLNGAFLTGDLFNLFVFFEVMLAASYGLMLHGSGVQRVRAGLHYIAINLAAALLFLIGVAMIYGVTGTLNMADLALRISSIPQENRVLLEAGAGILGVAFLIKAG
;
A
#
# COMPACT_ATOMS: atom_id res chain seq x y z
N GLY A 1 22.79 -10.44 3.94
CA GLY A 1 22.70 -9.00 3.64
C GLY A 1 22.25 -8.26 4.88
N ARG A 2 22.67 -7.03 5.05
CA ARG A 2 22.17 -6.21 6.17
C ARG A 2 20.74 -5.75 5.84
N VAL A 3 19.83 -5.93 6.79
CA VAL A 3 18.50 -5.31 6.80
C VAL A 3 18.64 -4.02 7.62
N VAL A 4 18.17 -2.92 7.07
CA VAL A 4 18.15 -1.63 7.79
C VAL A 4 16.71 -1.38 8.25
N VAL A 5 16.54 -1.09 9.53
CA VAL A 5 15.24 -0.81 10.14
C VAL A 5 15.27 0.61 10.69
N TYR A 6 14.24 1.37 10.37
CA TYR A 6 14.03 2.71 10.91
C TYR A 6 12.71 2.76 11.68
N LEU A 7 12.79 3.13 12.94
CA LEU A 7 11.64 3.28 13.84
C LEU A 7 11.21 4.75 13.84
N LEU A 8 10.00 5.04 13.36
CA LEU A 8 9.47 6.40 13.39
C LEU A 8 9.29 6.84 14.86
N GLY A 9 9.85 8.00 15.18
CA GLY A 9 9.80 8.56 16.53
C GLY A 9 10.55 7.76 17.59
N ASN A 10 11.36 6.78 17.18
CA ASN A 10 12.12 5.88 18.08
C ASN A 10 11.25 5.11 19.09
N TRP A 11 9.98 4.84 18.73
CA TRP A 11 9.09 4.03 19.53
C TRP A 11 9.30 2.53 19.24
N PRO A 12 9.23 1.66 20.26
CA PRO A 12 9.36 0.22 20.05
C PRO A 12 8.08 -0.38 19.43
N PRO A 13 8.18 -1.50 18.69
CA PRO A 13 7.00 -2.30 18.33
C PRO A 13 6.24 -2.76 19.59
N PRO A 14 4.92 -2.94 19.54
CA PRO A 14 4.02 -2.89 18.37
C PRO A 14 3.48 -1.49 18.04
N PHE A 15 3.87 -0.45 18.76
CA PHE A 15 3.30 0.90 18.62
C PHE A 15 3.99 1.76 17.57
N ALA A 16 5.20 1.40 17.15
CA ALA A 16 5.93 2.14 16.13
C ALA A 16 5.63 1.66 14.73
N ILE A 17 5.44 2.61 13.82
CA ILE A 17 5.56 2.35 12.39
C ILE A 17 7.03 2.08 12.08
N THR A 18 7.32 0.89 11.54
CA THR A 18 8.68 0.50 11.16
C THR A 18 8.82 0.59 9.65
N LEU A 19 9.90 1.21 9.19
CA LEU A 19 10.33 1.13 7.80
C LEU A 19 11.51 0.16 7.72
N VAL A 20 11.44 -0.75 6.76
CA VAL A 20 12.40 -1.85 6.58
C VAL A 20 12.97 -1.79 5.18
N LEU A 21 14.29 -1.64 5.10
CA LEU A 21 15.01 -1.71 3.84
C LEU A 21 15.80 -3.00 3.79
N ASP A 22 15.31 -3.95 3.02
CA ASP A 22 15.98 -5.19 2.67
C ASP A 22 16.41 -5.18 1.20
N ARG A 23 16.93 -6.31 0.69
CA ARG A 23 17.37 -6.41 -0.70
C ARG A 23 16.21 -6.29 -1.70
N LEU A 24 15.05 -6.85 -1.36
CA LEU A 24 13.86 -6.81 -2.21
C LEU A 24 13.32 -5.38 -2.27
N SER A 25 13.13 -4.74 -1.12
CA SER A 25 12.68 -3.35 -1.03
C SER A 25 13.62 -2.41 -1.79
N ALA A 26 14.93 -2.57 -1.62
CA ALA A 26 15.92 -1.76 -2.33
C ALA A 26 15.82 -1.94 -3.86
N MET A 27 15.67 -3.17 -4.33
CA MET A 27 15.50 -3.46 -5.76
C MET A 27 14.21 -2.84 -6.31
N MET A 28 13.12 -2.93 -5.56
CA MET A 28 11.83 -2.34 -5.96
C MET A 28 11.88 -0.81 -5.99
N LEU A 29 12.58 -0.16 -5.06
CA LEU A 29 12.78 1.29 -5.07
C LEU A 29 13.59 1.74 -6.30
N VAL A 30 14.66 1.00 -6.64
CA VAL A 30 15.45 1.28 -7.85
C VAL A 30 14.59 1.10 -9.09
N LEU A 31 13.84 0.00 -9.19
CA LEU A 31 12.95 -0.27 -10.32
C LEU A 31 11.90 0.85 -10.47
N THR A 32 11.27 1.26 -9.37
CA THR A 32 10.32 2.36 -9.35
C THR A 32 10.94 3.65 -9.88
N SER A 33 12.15 3.99 -9.43
CA SER A 33 12.86 5.19 -9.86
C SER A 33 13.21 5.15 -11.35
N VAL A 34 13.68 3.99 -11.84
CA VAL A 34 14.01 3.78 -13.26
C VAL A 34 12.78 3.92 -14.15
N LEU A 35 11.61 3.48 -13.71
CA LEU A 35 10.36 3.62 -14.47
C LEU A 35 9.73 5.02 -14.33
N ALA A 36 9.90 5.67 -13.17
CA ALA A 36 9.34 6.98 -12.90
C ALA A 36 9.98 8.08 -13.76
N ILE A 37 11.31 8.05 -13.96
CA ILE A 37 12.04 9.07 -14.73
C ILE A 37 11.54 9.15 -16.18
N PRO A 38 11.55 8.06 -16.99
CA PRO A 38 11.05 8.14 -18.37
C PRO A 38 9.56 8.45 -18.43
N SER A 39 8.75 7.98 -17.46
CA SER A 39 7.33 8.30 -17.39
C SER A 39 7.11 9.80 -17.18
N LEU A 40 7.89 10.42 -16.31
CA LEU A 40 7.85 11.86 -16.07
C LEU A 40 8.27 12.64 -17.33
N VAL A 41 9.39 12.25 -17.95
CA VAL A 41 9.87 12.88 -19.19
C VAL A 41 8.82 12.78 -20.31
N PHE A 42 8.21 11.61 -20.48
CA PHE A 42 7.13 11.41 -21.44
C PHE A 42 5.93 12.33 -21.16
N SER A 43 5.57 12.50 -19.89
CA SER A 43 4.45 13.35 -19.50
C SER A 43 4.65 14.83 -19.83
N MET A 44 5.90 15.30 -19.84
CA MET A 44 6.24 16.70 -20.13
C MET A 44 5.86 17.12 -21.56
N GLY A 45 5.76 16.18 -22.50
CA GLY A 45 5.34 16.45 -23.86
C GLY A 45 3.88 16.89 -24.00
N ARG A 46 2.99 16.37 -23.16
CA ARG A 46 1.53 16.59 -23.31
C ARG A 46 0.76 16.65 -22.00
N TRP A 47 0.98 15.68 -21.10
CA TRP A 47 0.09 15.43 -19.97
C TRP A 47 0.18 16.47 -18.86
N ASN A 48 1.33 17.08 -18.64
CA ASN A 48 1.49 18.15 -17.65
C ASN A 48 0.69 19.42 -18.01
N LYS A 49 0.33 19.58 -19.28
CA LYS A 49 -0.47 20.73 -19.79
C LYS A 49 -1.97 20.43 -19.84
N ALA A 50 -2.37 19.18 -19.63
CA ALA A 50 -3.76 18.74 -19.71
C ALA A 50 -4.61 19.15 -18.49
N GLY A 51 -3.99 19.61 -17.41
CA GLY A 51 -4.65 20.11 -16.21
C GLY A 51 -3.65 20.43 -15.09
N PRO A 52 -4.12 21.07 -14.01
CA PRO A 52 -3.29 21.39 -12.85
C PRO A 52 -2.92 20.13 -12.05
N ASN A 53 -1.89 20.24 -11.22
CA ASN A 53 -1.52 19.25 -10.20
C ASN A 53 -1.00 17.89 -10.70
N PHE A 54 -0.68 17.73 -12.00
CA PHE A 54 -0.14 16.47 -12.51
C PHE A 54 1.10 16.01 -11.72
N HIS A 55 2.07 16.90 -11.53
CA HIS A 55 3.31 16.58 -10.83
C HIS A 55 3.09 16.25 -9.35
N THR A 56 2.19 16.95 -8.68
CA THR A 56 1.82 16.66 -7.29
C THR A 56 1.22 15.27 -7.16
N LEU A 57 0.26 14.92 -8.01
CA LEU A 57 -0.36 13.60 -8.03
C LEU A 57 0.65 12.50 -8.37
N PHE A 58 1.54 12.75 -9.32
CA PHE A 58 2.58 11.81 -9.69
C PHE A 58 3.57 11.55 -8.53
N LEU A 59 3.98 12.60 -7.81
CA LEU A 59 4.84 12.47 -6.64
C LEU A 59 4.14 11.77 -5.48
N LEU A 60 2.85 12.02 -5.25
CA LEU A 60 2.06 11.31 -4.25
C LEU A 60 1.92 9.81 -4.60
N LEU A 61 1.74 9.49 -5.90
CA LEU A 61 1.73 8.11 -6.37
C LEU A 61 3.07 7.41 -6.05
N LEU A 62 4.19 8.05 -6.35
CA LEU A 62 5.53 7.52 -6.05
C LEU A 62 5.77 7.41 -4.54
N MET A 63 5.29 8.37 -3.74
CA MET A 63 5.38 8.32 -2.29
C MET A 63 4.64 7.11 -1.73
N GLY A 64 3.39 6.87 -2.17
CA GLY A 64 2.62 5.71 -1.76
C GLY A 64 3.28 4.40 -2.16
N LEU A 65 3.78 4.30 -3.40
CA LEU A 65 4.45 3.11 -3.91
C LEU A 65 5.75 2.80 -3.16
N ASN A 66 6.62 3.80 -2.97
CA ASN A 66 7.87 3.63 -2.24
C ASN A 66 7.64 3.34 -0.76
N GLY A 67 6.64 3.97 -0.15
CA GLY A 67 6.24 3.69 1.23
C GLY A 67 5.73 2.27 1.41
N ALA A 68 4.95 1.74 0.47
CA ALA A 68 4.49 0.36 0.48
C ALA A 68 5.64 -0.66 0.42
N PHE A 69 6.72 -0.36 -0.34
CA PHE A 69 7.89 -1.22 -0.39
C PHE A 69 8.78 -1.16 0.86
N LEU A 70 8.70 -0.09 1.61
CA LEU A 70 9.51 0.11 2.81
C LEU A 70 8.80 -0.27 4.10
N THR A 71 7.48 -0.36 4.10
CA THR A 71 6.75 -0.57 5.35
C THR A 71 6.92 -1.97 5.92
N GLY A 72 7.12 -2.07 7.24
CA GLY A 72 7.12 -3.31 8.01
C GLY A 72 5.85 -3.48 8.87
N ASP A 73 4.79 -2.71 8.60
CA ASP A 73 3.54 -2.72 9.35
C ASP A 73 2.34 -2.81 8.41
N LEU A 74 1.37 -3.69 8.73
CA LEU A 74 0.20 -3.94 7.88
C LEU A 74 -0.74 -2.74 7.78
N PHE A 75 -0.94 -1.99 8.87
CA PHE A 75 -1.80 -0.81 8.82
C PHE A 75 -1.14 0.32 8.03
N ASN A 76 0.15 0.49 8.21
CA ASN A 76 0.90 1.47 7.45
C ASN A 76 0.97 1.11 5.94
N LEU A 77 1.00 -0.18 5.60
CA LEU A 77 0.85 -0.67 4.23
C LEU A 77 -0.50 -0.24 3.63
N PHE A 78 -1.58 -0.39 4.39
CA PHE A 78 -2.90 0.11 4.00
C PHE A 78 -2.86 1.62 3.71
N VAL A 79 -2.28 2.43 4.61
CA VAL A 79 -2.18 3.88 4.43
C VAL A 79 -1.43 4.24 3.14
N PHE A 80 -0.30 3.61 2.85
CA PHE A 80 0.43 3.86 1.62
C PHE A 80 -0.33 3.42 0.37
N PHE A 81 -1.08 2.31 0.44
CA PHE A 81 -1.98 1.92 -0.65
C PHE A 81 -3.08 2.95 -0.90
N GLU A 82 -3.68 3.51 0.15
CA GLU A 82 -4.73 4.53 -0.01
C GLU A 82 -4.17 5.83 -0.59
N VAL A 83 -2.98 6.26 -0.16
CA VAL A 83 -2.30 7.42 -0.76
C VAL A 83 -2.00 7.18 -2.24
N MET A 84 -1.45 6.01 -2.59
CA MET A 84 -1.16 5.61 -3.96
C MET A 84 -2.43 5.59 -4.82
N LEU A 85 -3.52 5.00 -4.30
CA LEU A 85 -4.79 4.89 -5.00
C LEU A 85 -5.45 6.26 -5.19
N ALA A 86 -5.49 7.10 -4.16
CA ALA A 86 -6.03 8.46 -4.25
C ALA A 86 -5.29 9.28 -5.32
N ALA A 87 -3.96 9.19 -5.37
CA ALA A 87 -3.16 9.82 -6.40
C ALA A 87 -3.46 9.23 -7.79
N SER A 88 -3.61 7.92 -7.91
CA SER A 88 -3.95 7.24 -9.17
C SER A 88 -5.33 7.64 -9.69
N TYR A 89 -6.32 7.83 -8.79
CA TYR A 89 -7.65 8.34 -9.17
C TYR A 89 -7.56 9.73 -9.78
N GLY A 90 -6.79 10.62 -9.15
CA GLY A 90 -6.54 11.96 -9.67
C GLY A 90 -5.87 11.94 -11.04
N LEU A 91 -4.84 11.10 -11.21
CA LEU A 91 -4.13 10.94 -12.49
C LEU A 91 -5.01 10.33 -13.58
N MET A 92 -5.85 9.33 -13.24
CA MET A 92 -6.75 8.71 -14.19
C MET A 92 -7.82 9.68 -14.70
N LEU A 93 -8.32 10.57 -13.84
CA LEU A 93 -9.29 11.59 -14.18
C LEU A 93 -8.65 12.85 -14.80
N HIS A 94 -7.31 12.91 -14.82
CA HIS A 94 -6.57 14.04 -15.39
C HIS A 94 -6.85 14.21 -16.89
N GLY A 95 -7.18 15.43 -17.31
CA GLY A 95 -7.53 15.75 -18.69
C GLY A 95 -9.02 15.57 -19.03
N SER A 96 -9.89 15.26 -18.05
CA SER A 96 -11.34 15.17 -18.12
C SER A 96 -11.92 14.26 -19.24
N GLY A 97 -13.23 14.10 -19.28
CA GLY A 97 -13.96 13.35 -20.31
C GLY A 97 -14.93 12.31 -19.70
N VAL A 98 -16.14 12.24 -20.25
CA VAL A 98 -17.25 11.40 -19.72
C VAL A 98 -16.86 9.92 -19.63
N GLN A 99 -16.17 9.39 -20.63
CA GLN A 99 -15.74 7.98 -20.64
C GLN A 99 -14.71 7.70 -19.54
N ARG A 100 -13.78 8.63 -19.28
CA ARG A 100 -12.81 8.51 -18.19
C ARG A 100 -13.47 8.54 -16.83
N VAL A 101 -14.42 9.45 -16.63
CA VAL A 101 -15.17 9.54 -15.38
C VAL A 101 -15.92 8.23 -15.11
N ARG A 102 -16.60 7.67 -16.13
CA ARG A 102 -17.31 6.40 -15.99
C ARG A 102 -16.39 5.24 -15.66
N ALA A 103 -15.28 5.10 -16.38
CA ALA A 103 -14.28 4.06 -16.08
C ALA A 103 -13.64 4.27 -14.70
N GLY A 104 -13.34 5.54 -14.34
CA GLY A 104 -12.81 5.92 -13.05
C GLY A 104 -13.70 5.55 -11.88
N LEU A 105 -15.01 5.75 -12.00
CA LEU A 105 -15.96 5.37 -10.96
C LEU A 105 -15.95 3.86 -10.68
N HIS A 106 -15.89 3.01 -11.71
CA HIS A 106 -15.77 1.57 -11.52
C HIS A 106 -14.46 1.19 -10.83
N TYR A 107 -13.37 1.77 -11.28
CA TYR A 107 -12.05 1.54 -10.66
C TYR A 107 -12.03 1.96 -9.18
N ILE A 108 -12.57 3.13 -8.85
CA ILE A 108 -12.68 3.62 -7.46
C ILE A 108 -13.55 2.69 -6.63
N ALA A 109 -14.73 2.29 -7.14
CA ALA A 109 -15.66 1.44 -6.40
C ALA A 109 -15.04 0.07 -6.03
N ILE A 110 -14.37 -0.57 -6.99
CA ILE A 110 -13.72 -1.88 -6.77
C ILE A 110 -12.57 -1.74 -5.76
N ASN A 111 -11.74 -0.71 -5.91
CA ASN A 111 -10.62 -0.48 -4.98
C ASN A 111 -11.07 -0.10 -3.57
N LEU A 112 -12.17 0.65 -3.44
CA LEU A 112 -12.76 0.98 -2.15
C LEU A 112 -13.31 -0.28 -1.44
N ALA A 113 -13.97 -1.17 -2.17
CA ALA A 113 -14.40 -2.46 -1.63
C ALA A 113 -13.19 -3.31 -1.17
N ALA A 114 -12.13 -3.36 -1.96
CA ALA A 114 -10.89 -4.04 -1.58
C ALA A 114 -10.22 -3.41 -0.35
N ALA A 115 -10.27 -2.08 -0.21
CA ALA A 115 -9.76 -1.36 0.96
C ALA A 115 -10.54 -1.72 2.24
N LEU A 116 -11.87 -1.84 2.16
CA LEU A 116 -12.69 -2.29 3.28
C LEU A 116 -12.37 -3.74 3.68
N LEU A 117 -12.22 -4.65 2.71
CA LEU A 117 -11.79 -6.03 2.98
C LEU A 117 -10.41 -6.07 3.63
N PHE A 118 -9.48 -5.24 3.16
CA PHE A 118 -8.15 -5.13 3.76
C PHE A 118 -8.23 -4.74 5.23
N LEU A 119 -9.01 -3.70 5.57
CA LEU A 119 -9.19 -3.25 6.96
C LEU A 119 -9.83 -4.32 7.83
N ILE A 120 -10.84 -5.05 7.32
CA ILE A 120 -11.48 -6.13 8.05
C ILE A 120 -10.45 -7.24 8.34
N GLY A 121 -9.69 -7.68 7.33
CA GLY A 121 -8.65 -8.69 7.51
C GLY A 121 -7.58 -8.28 8.53
N VAL A 122 -7.10 -7.05 8.43
CA VAL A 122 -6.12 -6.48 9.38
C VAL A 122 -6.70 -6.38 10.79
N ALA A 123 -7.96 -5.94 10.95
CA ALA A 123 -8.63 -5.86 12.25
C ALA A 123 -8.77 -7.24 12.92
N MET A 124 -9.12 -8.28 12.14
CA MET A 124 -9.20 -9.65 12.65
C MET A 124 -7.82 -10.17 13.10
N ILE A 125 -6.78 -9.94 12.29
CA ILE A 125 -5.41 -10.32 12.64
C ILE A 125 -4.98 -9.60 13.92
N TYR A 126 -5.21 -8.30 14.01
CA TYR A 126 -4.87 -7.51 15.19
C TYR A 126 -5.63 -7.97 16.45
N GLY A 127 -6.92 -8.28 16.32
CA GLY A 127 -7.74 -8.77 17.43
C GLY A 127 -7.22 -10.07 18.06
N VAL A 128 -6.57 -10.92 17.25
CA VAL A 128 -5.98 -12.18 17.73
C VAL A 128 -4.54 -12.02 18.22
N THR A 129 -3.75 -11.19 17.54
CA THR A 129 -2.30 -11.13 17.76
C THR A 129 -1.86 -9.94 18.60
N GLY A 130 -2.66 -8.87 18.65
CA GLY A 130 -2.33 -7.61 19.32
C GLY A 130 -1.19 -6.83 18.65
N THR A 131 -0.84 -7.17 17.39
CA THR A 131 0.22 -6.49 16.66
C THR A 131 -0.07 -6.44 15.16
N LEU A 132 0.40 -5.40 14.48
CA LEU A 132 0.39 -5.27 13.01
C LEU A 132 1.80 -5.17 12.43
N ASN A 133 2.82 -5.16 13.28
CA ASN A 133 4.20 -5.25 12.84
C ASN A 133 4.45 -6.64 12.25
N MET A 134 4.90 -6.70 10.98
CA MET A 134 5.03 -7.96 10.26
C MET A 134 6.05 -8.92 10.87
N ALA A 135 7.15 -8.39 11.44
CA ALA A 135 8.17 -9.20 12.09
C ALA A 135 7.66 -9.78 13.43
N ASP A 136 6.97 -8.96 14.22
CA ASP A 136 6.36 -9.38 15.48
C ASP A 136 5.22 -10.38 15.26
N LEU A 137 4.41 -10.17 14.18
CA LEU A 137 3.39 -11.11 13.72
C LEU A 137 3.97 -12.50 13.44
N ALA A 138 5.09 -12.56 12.72
CA ALA A 138 5.75 -13.83 12.39
C ALA A 138 6.17 -14.62 13.63
N LEU A 139 6.53 -13.93 14.71
CA LEU A 139 6.86 -14.55 16.00
C LEU A 139 5.61 -15.01 16.76
N ARG A 140 4.56 -14.18 16.80
CA ARG A 140 3.35 -14.43 17.60
C ARG A 140 2.43 -15.50 17.00
N ILE A 141 2.37 -15.63 15.68
CA ILE A 141 1.50 -16.62 15.00
C ILE A 141 1.75 -18.04 15.52
N SER A 142 2.99 -18.39 15.80
CA SER A 142 3.34 -19.73 16.30
C SER A 142 2.80 -20.04 17.70
N SER A 143 2.52 -19.02 18.51
CA SER A 143 2.06 -19.15 19.90
C SER A 143 0.55 -18.97 20.08
N ILE A 144 -0.22 -18.76 19.01
CA ILE A 144 -1.66 -18.53 19.08
C ILE A 144 -2.40 -19.83 19.46
N PRO A 145 -3.32 -19.77 20.46
CA PRO A 145 -4.17 -20.89 20.84
C PRO A 145 -5.02 -21.41 19.67
N GLN A 146 -5.30 -22.71 19.67
CA GLN A 146 -6.08 -23.37 18.59
C GLN A 146 -7.47 -22.73 18.38
N GLU A 147 -8.13 -22.30 19.46
CA GLU A 147 -9.44 -21.65 19.41
C GLU A 147 -9.45 -20.35 18.61
N ASN A 148 -8.33 -19.62 18.57
CA ASN A 148 -8.17 -18.35 17.86
C ASN A 148 -7.61 -18.50 16.43
N ARG A 149 -7.15 -19.70 16.06
CA ARG A 149 -6.58 -19.96 14.74
C ARG A 149 -7.56 -19.75 13.60
N VAL A 150 -8.82 -20.18 13.80
CA VAL A 150 -9.87 -20.01 12.77
C VAL A 150 -10.07 -18.53 12.44
N LEU A 151 -10.06 -17.65 13.45
CA LEU A 151 -10.22 -16.22 13.24
C LEU A 151 -8.99 -15.60 12.55
N LEU A 152 -7.79 -16.07 12.90
CA LEU A 152 -6.55 -15.63 12.23
C LEU A 152 -6.54 -16.05 10.75
N GLU A 153 -6.89 -17.32 10.47
CA GLU A 153 -6.92 -17.85 9.09
C GLU A 153 -8.00 -17.15 8.24
N ALA A 154 -9.16 -16.87 8.83
CA ALA A 154 -10.21 -16.10 8.17
C ALA A 154 -9.73 -14.68 7.85
N GLY A 155 -9.09 -13.99 8.81
CA GLY A 155 -8.52 -12.66 8.60
C GLY A 155 -7.44 -12.64 7.52
N ALA A 156 -6.54 -13.63 7.53
CA ALA A 156 -5.51 -13.80 6.51
C ALA A 156 -6.11 -14.10 5.13
N GLY A 157 -7.17 -14.93 5.06
CA GLY A 157 -7.90 -15.22 3.82
C GLY A 157 -8.55 -13.98 3.23
N ILE A 158 -9.24 -13.18 4.05
CA ILE A 158 -9.85 -11.90 3.62
C ILE A 158 -8.77 -10.94 3.12
N LEU A 159 -7.65 -10.82 3.84
CA LEU A 159 -6.53 -9.99 3.42
C LEU A 159 -5.94 -10.48 2.09
N GLY A 160 -5.83 -11.79 1.90
CA GLY A 160 -5.39 -12.40 0.64
C GLY A 160 -6.31 -12.04 -0.53
N VAL A 161 -7.64 -12.10 -0.34
CA VAL A 161 -8.62 -11.67 -1.34
C VAL A 161 -8.46 -10.18 -1.66
N ALA A 162 -8.26 -9.33 -0.64
CA ALA A 162 -8.02 -7.89 -0.86
C ALA A 162 -6.76 -7.64 -1.70
N PHE A 163 -5.67 -8.38 -1.47
CA PHE A 163 -4.47 -8.30 -2.30
C PHE A 163 -4.71 -8.76 -3.74
N LEU A 164 -5.46 -9.86 -3.95
CA LEU A 164 -5.79 -10.34 -5.28
C LEU A 164 -6.61 -9.31 -6.06
N ILE A 165 -7.60 -8.68 -5.44
CA ILE A 165 -8.38 -7.61 -6.09
C ILE A 165 -7.49 -6.42 -6.44
N LYS A 166 -6.52 -6.06 -5.58
CA LYS A 166 -5.59 -4.94 -5.85
C LYS A 166 -4.53 -5.27 -6.90
N ALA A 167 -4.26 -6.54 -7.13
CA ALA A 167 -3.32 -6.99 -8.17
C ALA A 167 -3.93 -7.03 -9.58
N GLY A 168 -5.25 -6.99 -9.73
CA GLY A 168 -5.99 -6.97 -11.00
C GLY A 168 -6.53 -8.33 -11.35
#